data_bb3e21dbc73d75df5c2ea303fcb534dd
#
_entry.id   bb3e21dbc73d75df5c2ea303fcb534dd
#
_cell.length_a   1.000
_cell.length_b   1.000
_cell.length_c   1.000
_cell.angle_alpha   90.00
_cell.angle_beta   90.00
_cell.angle_gamma   90.00
#
_symmetry.space_group_name_H-M   'P 1'
#
loop_
_entity.id
_entity.type
_entity.pdbx_description
1 polymer ?
#
loop_
_entity_poly.entity_id
_entity_poly.type
_entity_poly.pdbx_seq_one_letter_code
_entity_poly.pdbx_strand_id
1 'polypeptide(L)'
;VREGLAAGAFYYLTKPFEGEALQTIIRSALDDMRTRRELNANLADNAIALSCINDGLFVVRTLEEARRLASLIALLGPQPETLAMGLSELLVNGIEHGNLGIDFAEKSRLREADCWESEIQRRLSLPENEHKVVRLKVRREVARWVFEIRDDGPGFDWRKSIHSAPDDE
;
A
#
# COMPACT_ATOMS: atom_id res chain seq x y z
N VAL A 1 -3.24 -11.99 -32.34
CA VAL A 1 -2.84 -12.50 -31.02
C VAL A 1 -2.87 -11.37 -29.98
N ARG A 2 -2.20 -10.24 -30.20
CA ARG A 2 -2.17 -9.11 -29.25
C ARG A 2 -3.54 -8.46 -28.99
N GLU A 3 -4.36 -8.30 -30.01
CA GLU A 3 -5.69 -7.68 -29.90
C GLU A 3 -6.68 -8.50 -29.08
N GLY A 4 -6.64 -9.84 -29.18
CA GLY A 4 -7.51 -10.73 -28.39
C GLY A 4 -7.20 -10.72 -26.89
N LEU A 5 -5.91 -10.66 -26.51
CA LEU A 5 -5.49 -10.53 -25.11
C LEU A 5 -5.85 -9.16 -24.52
N ALA A 6 -5.72 -8.10 -25.33
CA ALA A 6 -6.16 -6.76 -24.94
C ALA A 6 -7.69 -6.64 -24.77
N ALA A 7 -8.44 -7.48 -25.47
CA ALA A 7 -9.91 -7.61 -25.34
C ALA A 7 -10.37 -8.53 -24.20
N GLY A 8 -9.44 -9.03 -23.35
CA GLY A 8 -9.77 -9.85 -22.18
C GLY A 8 -9.77 -11.36 -22.43
N ALA A 9 -9.22 -11.84 -23.54
CA ALA A 9 -9.05 -13.28 -23.77
C ALA A 9 -7.98 -13.84 -22.79
N PHE A 10 -8.30 -14.94 -22.10
CA PHE A 10 -7.38 -15.60 -21.16
C PHE A 10 -6.17 -16.22 -21.87
N TYR A 11 -6.40 -16.81 -23.06
CA TYR A 11 -5.36 -17.45 -23.85
C TYR A 11 -5.73 -17.48 -25.33
N TYR A 12 -4.75 -17.82 -26.19
CA TYR A 12 -4.91 -17.92 -27.63
C TYR A 12 -4.52 -19.30 -28.13
N LEU A 13 -5.41 -19.94 -28.85
CA LEU A 13 -5.14 -21.26 -29.42
C LEU A 13 -5.24 -21.18 -30.94
N THR A 14 -4.16 -21.56 -31.68
CA THR A 14 -4.13 -21.59 -33.15
C THR A 14 -4.63 -22.94 -33.65
N LYS A 15 -5.48 -22.92 -34.66
CA LYS A 15 -5.94 -24.15 -35.34
C LYS A 15 -4.89 -24.62 -36.37
N PRO A 16 -4.64 -25.93 -36.45
CA PRO A 16 -5.19 -27.03 -35.66
C PRO A 16 -4.57 -27.11 -34.28
N PHE A 17 -5.34 -27.51 -33.24
CA PHE A 17 -4.86 -27.70 -31.89
C PHE A 17 -5.20 -29.10 -31.38
N GLU A 18 -4.36 -29.61 -30.51
CA GLU A 18 -4.56 -30.89 -29.82
C GLU A 18 -5.49 -30.74 -28.61
N GLY A 19 -6.32 -31.77 -28.37
CA GLY A 19 -7.26 -31.76 -27.24
C GLY A 19 -6.60 -31.56 -25.88
N GLU A 20 -5.39 -32.08 -25.66
CA GLU A 20 -4.62 -31.92 -24.44
C GLU A 20 -4.21 -30.45 -24.20
N ALA A 21 -3.84 -29.74 -25.26
CA ALA A 21 -3.51 -28.31 -25.15
C ALA A 21 -4.73 -27.49 -24.69
N LEU A 22 -5.90 -27.76 -25.24
CA LEU A 22 -7.15 -27.12 -24.86
C LEU A 22 -7.51 -27.44 -23.40
N GLN A 23 -7.40 -28.72 -22.98
CA GLN A 23 -7.68 -29.13 -21.60
C GLN A 23 -6.75 -28.44 -20.60
N THR A 24 -5.47 -28.30 -20.93
CA THR A 24 -4.47 -27.64 -20.07
C THR A 24 -4.83 -26.16 -19.89
N ILE A 25 -5.19 -25.45 -20.96
CA ILE A 25 -5.58 -24.04 -20.91
C ILE A 25 -6.87 -23.86 -20.10
N ILE A 26 -7.89 -24.71 -20.31
CA ILE A 26 -9.14 -24.65 -19.54
C ILE A 26 -8.87 -24.89 -18.05
N ARG A 27 -8.03 -25.87 -17.71
CA ARG A 27 -7.68 -26.15 -16.31
C ARG A 27 -6.99 -24.95 -15.66
N SER A 28 -6.01 -24.36 -16.35
CA SER A 28 -5.31 -23.16 -15.86
C SER A 28 -6.26 -21.97 -15.68
N ALA A 29 -7.20 -21.76 -16.61
CA ALA A 29 -8.20 -20.70 -16.50
C ALA A 29 -9.16 -20.93 -15.30
N LEU A 30 -9.58 -22.17 -15.06
CA LEU A 30 -10.43 -22.51 -13.92
C LEU A 30 -9.69 -22.33 -12.58
N ASP A 31 -8.42 -22.69 -12.52
CA ASP A 31 -7.61 -22.52 -11.33
C ASP A 31 -7.37 -21.02 -11.03
N ASP A 32 -7.09 -20.20 -12.05
CA ASP A 32 -6.98 -18.74 -11.88
C ASP A 32 -8.32 -18.13 -11.38
N MET A 33 -9.45 -18.56 -11.96
CA MET A 33 -10.76 -18.11 -11.49
C MET A 33 -11.06 -18.52 -10.04
N ARG A 34 -10.68 -19.73 -9.63
CA ARG A 34 -10.83 -20.17 -8.22
C ARG A 34 -10.00 -19.33 -7.29
N THR A 35 -8.71 -19.15 -7.59
CA THR A 35 -7.80 -18.32 -6.79
C THR A 35 -8.31 -16.89 -6.65
N ARG A 36 -8.81 -16.28 -7.73
CA ARG A 36 -9.41 -14.94 -7.67
C ARG A 36 -10.67 -14.89 -6.81
N ARG A 37 -11.53 -15.92 -6.88
CA ARG A 37 -12.75 -15.99 -6.05
C ARG A 37 -12.41 -16.12 -4.57
N GLU A 38 -11.45 -16.99 -4.22
CA GLU A 38 -10.97 -17.17 -2.85
C GLU A 38 -10.35 -15.87 -2.30
N LEU A 39 -9.54 -15.19 -3.11
CA LEU A 39 -8.95 -13.90 -2.73
C LEU A 39 -10.03 -12.83 -2.50
N ASN A 40 -11.01 -12.72 -3.39
CA ASN A 40 -12.11 -11.77 -3.25
C ASN A 40 -13.01 -12.09 -2.05
N ALA A 41 -13.25 -13.36 -1.75
CA ALA A 41 -13.99 -13.77 -0.56
C ALA A 41 -13.26 -13.37 0.72
N ASN A 42 -11.94 -13.62 0.80
CA ASN A 42 -11.11 -13.20 1.92
C ASN A 42 -11.09 -11.68 2.12
N LEU A 43 -11.06 -10.91 1.02
CA LEU A 43 -11.15 -9.45 1.08
C LEU A 43 -12.51 -8.98 1.59
N ALA A 44 -13.60 -9.61 1.16
CA ALA A 44 -14.95 -9.29 1.63
C ALA A 44 -15.11 -9.63 3.11
N ASP A 45 -14.62 -10.78 3.57
CA ASP A 45 -14.64 -11.18 4.97
C ASP A 45 -13.84 -10.21 5.86
N ASN A 46 -12.67 -9.79 5.40
CA ASN A 46 -11.86 -8.79 6.09
C ASN A 46 -12.59 -7.43 6.17
N ALA A 47 -13.26 -7.00 5.11
CA ALA A 47 -14.03 -5.74 5.11
C ALA A 47 -15.19 -5.80 6.13
N ILE A 48 -15.89 -6.92 6.23
CA ILE A 48 -16.97 -7.14 7.23
C ILE A 48 -16.37 -7.07 8.64
N ALA A 49 -15.27 -7.77 8.91
CA ALA A 49 -14.62 -7.75 10.22
C ALA A 49 -14.16 -6.34 10.60
N LEU A 50 -13.55 -5.61 9.66
CA LEU A 50 -13.11 -4.23 9.86
C LEU A 50 -14.28 -3.28 10.11
N SER A 51 -15.45 -3.51 9.49
CA SER A 51 -16.64 -2.67 9.70
C SER A 51 -17.17 -2.71 11.13
N CYS A 52 -16.77 -3.70 11.91
CA CYS A 52 -17.10 -3.81 13.33
C CYS A 52 -16.19 -2.96 14.24
N ILE A 53 -15.13 -2.39 13.69
CA ILE A 53 -14.21 -1.51 14.45
C ILE A 53 -14.86 -0.14 14.60
N ASN A 54 -14.93 0.36 15.82
CA ASN A 54 -15.34 1.74 16.11
C ASN A 54 -14.13 2.66 16.38
N ASP A 55 -13.12 2.12 17.05
CA ASP A 55 -11.86 2.80 17.38
C ASP A 55 -10.74 1.76 17.36
N GLY A 56 -9.61 2.09 16.79
CA GLY A 56 -8.45 1.21 16.70
C GLY A 56 -7.15 1.99 16.66
N LEU A 57 -6.12 1.45 17.33
CA LEU A 57 -4.75 1.96 17.27
C LEU A 57 -3.85 0.87 16.67
N PHE A 58 -3.20 1.22 15.57
CA PHE A 58 -2.24 0.36 14.88
C PHE A 58 -0.86 0.98 14.97
N VAL A 59 0.15 0.12 15.03
CA VAL A 59 1.55 0.53 15.16
C VAL A 59 2.34 -0.15 14.07
N VAL A 60 3.10 0.63 13.30
CA VAL A 60 3.98 0.12 12.25
C VAL A 60 5.37 0.70 12.40
N ARG A 61 6.35 -0.06 11.94
CA ARG A 61 7.76 0.32 12.01
C ARG A 61 8.47 0.20 10.67
N THR A 62 8.03 -0.75 9.84
CA THR A 62 8.64 -1.04 8.54
C THR A 62 7.77 -0.58 7.38
N LEU A 63 8.38 -0.39 6.20
CA LEU A 63 7.64 -0.03 4.99
C LEU A 63 6.64 -1.12 4.59
N GLU A 64 6.98 -2.39 4.80
CA GLU A 64 6.11 -3.50 4.49
C GLU A 64 4.86 -3.51 5.38
N GLU A 65 5.03 -3.34 6.70
CA GLU A 65 3.92 -3.20 7.64
C GLU A 65 3.02 -2.02 7.28
N ALA A 66 3.61 -0.86 6.94
CA ALA A 66 2.88 0.33 6.54
C ALA A 66 2.00 0.09 5.31
N ARG A 67 2.56 -0.51 4.24
CA ARG A 67 1.84 -0.82 3.01
C ARG A 67 0.73 -1.84 3.22
N ARG A 68 0.99 -2.91 3.98
CA ARG A 68 0.00 -3.95 4.30
C ARG A 68 -1.14 -3.40 5.14
N LEU A 69 -0.82 -2.59 6.17
CA LEU A 69 -1.82 -1.93 7.00
C LEU A 69 -2.67 -0.96 6.19
N ALA A 70 -2.05 -0.12 5.34
CA ALA A 70 -2.76 0.81 4.46
C ALA A 70 -3.77 0.08 3.57
N SER A 71 -3.37 -1.02 2.93
CA SER A 71 -4.25 -1.84 2.09
C SER A 71 -5.41 -2.45 2.87
N LEU A 72 -5.17 -2.91 4.10
CA LEU A 72 -6.22 -3.49 4.94
C LEU A 72 -7.22 -2.42 5.40
N ILE A 73 -6.75 -1.31 5.95
CA ILE A 73 -7.59 -0.24 6.50
C ILE A 73 -8.37 0.49 5.39
N ALA A 74 -7.84 0.52 4.18
CA ALA A 74 -8.50 1.11 3.03
C ALA A 74 -9.85 0.43 2.69
N LEU A 75 -10.07 -0.83 3.09
CA LEU A 75 -11.34 -1.53 2.91
C LEU A 75 -12.50 -0.88 3.69
N LEU A 76 -12.21 0.02 4.64
CA LEU A 76 -13.22 0.81 5.35
C LEU A 76 -13.82 1.93 4.49
N GLY A 77 -13.14 2.34 3.43
CA GLY A 77 -13.56 3.45 2.58
C GLY A 77 -14.32 3.02 1.32
N PRO A 78 -15.04 3.95 0.69
CA PRO A 78 -15.80 3.66 -0.53
C PRO A 78 -14.91 3.50 -1.77
N GLN A 79 -13.66 3.95 -1.73
CA GLN A 79 -12.65 3.86 -2.79
C GLN A 79 -11.34 3.29 -2.20
N PRO A 80 -11.29 1.96 -1.98
CA PRO A 80 -10.16 1.33 -1.28
C PRO A 80 -8.80 1.59 -1.93
N GLU A 81 -8.71 1.59 -3.25
CA GLU A 81 -7.45 1.80 -3.97
C GLU A 81 -6.88 3.20 -3.72
N THR A 82 -7.71 4.24 -3.83
CA THR A 82 -7.30 5.63 -3.58
C THR A 82 -6.93 5.83 -2.11
N LEU A 83 -7.72 5.26 -1.19
CA LEU A 83 -7.46 5.38 0.24
C LEU A 83 -6.18 4.62 0.63
N ALA A 84 -5.94 3.43 0.07
CA ALA A 84 -4.72 2.66 0.30
C ALA A 84 -3.47 3.45 -0.13
N MET A 85 -3.52 4.09 -1.30
CA MET A 85 -2.42 4.92 -1.79
C MET A 85 -2.15 6.10 -0.85
N GLY A 86 -3.18 6.84 -0.43
CA GLY A 86 -3.03 7.97 0.48
C GLY A 86 -2.51 7.56 1.86
N LEU A 87 -3.07 6.49 2.46
CA LEU A 87 -2.60 5.99 3.76
C LEU A 87 -1.17 5.45 3.68
N SER A 88 -0.84 4.73 2.60
CA SER A 88 0.51 4.20 2.39
C SER A 88 1.53 5.34 2.30
N GLU A 89 1.24 6.37 1.53
CA GLU A 89 2.12 7.55 1.40
C GLU A 89 2.36 8.22 2.75
N LEU A 90 1.30 8.47 3.51
CA LEU A 90 1.42 9.12 4.82
C LEU A 90 2.17 8.27 5.85
N LEU A 91 1.92 6.95 5.90
CA LEU A 91 2.61 6.04 6.82
C LEU A 91 4.09 5.89 6.46
N VAL A 92 4.40 5.76 5.17
CA VAL A 92 5.77 5.69 4.66
C VAL A 92 6.51 7.00 4.96
N ASN A 93 5.88 8.16 4.74
CA ASN A 93 6.47 9.45 5.05
C ASN A 93 6.75 9.61 6.57
N GLY A 94 5.87 9.10 7.42
CA GLY A 94 6.10 9.04 8.87
C GLY A 94 7.32 8.20 9.25
N ILE A 95 7.56 7.09 8.54
CA ILE A 95 8.76 6.27 8.75
C ILE A 95 10.00 6.99 8.22
N GLU A 96 10.01 7.40 6.95
CA GLU A 96 11.17 7.95 6.26
C GLU A 96 11.58 9.32 6.81
N HIS A 97 10.66 10.27 6.70
CA HIS A 97 10.92 11.66 7.04
C HIS A 97 10.81 11.91 8.55
N GLY A 98 9.75 11.34 9.18
CA GLY A 98 9.51 11.49 10.60
C GLY A 98 10.56 10.76 11.42
N ASN A 99 10.54 9.44 11.41
CA ASN A 99 11.33 8.62 12.32
C ASN A 99 12.80 8.51 11.93
N LEU A 100 13.10 8.36 10.63
CA LEU A 100 14.46 8.11 10.13
C LEU A 100 15.19 9.36 9.66
N GLY A 101 14.49 10.50 9.56
CA GLY A 101 15.08 11.79 9.20
C GLY A 101 15.67 11.83 7.80
N ILE A 102 15.13 11.07 6.84
CA ILE A 102 15.54 11.09 5.44
C ILE A 102 14.82 12.27 4.78
N ASP A 103 15.54 13.29 4.34
CA ASP A 103 14.95 14.42 3.65
C ASP A 103 14.67 14.11 2.16
N PHE A 104 13.94 15.02 1.47
CA PHE A 104 13.57 14.85 0.06
C PHE A 104 14.79 14.75 -0.87
N ALA A 105 15.83 15.54 -0.63
CA ALA A 105 17.03 15.54 -1.46
C ALA A 105 17.82 14.25 -1.26
N GLU A 106 17.88 13.76 -0.03
CA GLU A 106 18.50 12.48 0.30
C GLU A 106 17.71 11.31 -0.31
N LYS A 107 16.37 11.30 -0.18
CA LYS A 107 15.51 10.29 -0.79
C LYS A 107 15.71 10.18 -2.30
N SER A 108 15.78 11.33 -3.00
CA SER A 108 16.03 11.35 -4.44
C SER A 108 17.38 10.71 -4.80
N ARG A 109 18.45 11.10 -4.10
CA ARG A 109 19.79 10.51 -4.29
C ARG A 109 19.84 9.01 -4.02
N LEU A 110 19.16 8.55 -2.95
CA LEU A 110 19.10 7.14 -2.60
C LEU A 110 18.33 6.32 -3.64
N ARG A 111 17.27 6.89 -4.24
CA ARG A 111 16.52 6.26 -5.34
C ARG A 111 17.32 6.18 -6.63
N GLU A 112 18.02 7.25 -7.01
CA GLU A 112 18.91 7.26 -8.17
C GLU A 112 20.05 6.24 -8.04
N ALA A 113 20.54 6.02 -6.82
CA ALA A 113 21.57 5.03 -6.51
C ALA A 113 21.05 3.61 -6.28
N ASP A 114 19.73 3.38 -6.41
CA ASP A 114 19.04 2.09 -6.13
C ASP A 114 19.36 1.50 -4.75
N CYS A 115 19.58 2.35 -3.76
CA CYS A 115 19.92 1.94 -2.40
C CYS A 115 18.94 2.46 -1.32
N TRP A 116 17.79 3.00 -1.73
CA TRP A 116 16.79 3.57 -0.84
C TRP A 116 16.25 2.57 0.19
N GLU A 117 15.82 1.37 -0.25
CA GLU A 117 15.29 0.36 0.67
C GLU A 117 16.36 -0.17 1.64
N SER A 118 17.58 -0.37 1.16
CA SER A 118 18.71 -0.83 1.99
C SER A 118 19.09 0.20 3.05
N GLU A 119 19.08 1.50 2.73
CA GLU A 119 19.34 2.56 3.70
C GLU A 119 18.26 2.65 4.77
N ILE A 120 16.98 2.49 4.39
CA ILE A 120 15.89 2.42 5.36
C ILE A 120 16.10 1.26 6.33
N GLN A 121 16.37 0.04 5.83
CA GLN A 121 16.63 -1.12 6.66
C GLN A 121 17.84 -0.89 7.59
N ARG A 122 18.89 -0.28 7.08
CA ARG A 122 20.06 0.09 7.88
C ARG A 122 19.69 1.05 9.02
N ARG A 123 18.92 2.12 8.72
CA ARG A 123 18.51 3.11 9.75
C ARG A 123 17.53 2.52 10.76
N LEU A 124 16.62 1.64 10.34
CA LEU A 124 15.71 0.93 11.23
C LEU A 124 16.44 0.02 12.24
N SER A 125 17.63 -0.46 11.91
CA SER A 125 18.45 -1.28 12.80
C SER A 125 19.33 -0.51 13.77
N LEU A 126 19.38 0.83 13.66
CA LEU A 126 20.16 1.66 14.57
C LEU A 126 19.49 1.75 15.96
N PRO A 127 20.26 1.70 17.05
CA PRO A 127 19.71 1.75 18.42
C PRO A 127 18.84 2.99 18.68
N GLU A 128 19.20 4.14 18.10
CA GLU A 128 18.44 5.39 18.22
C GLU A 128 17.07 5.36 17.52
N ASN A 129 16.84 4.42 16.62
CA ASN A 129 15.58 4.28 15.88
C ASN A 129 14.78 3.03 16.25
N GLU A 130 15.36 2.15 17.07
CA GLU A 130 14.76 0.85 17.40
C GLU A 130 13.37 0.98 18.06
N HIS A 131 13.18 2.01 18.85
CA HIS A 131 11.94 2.28 19.60
C HIS A 131 10.94 3.15 18.84
N LYS A 132 11.34 3.78 17.72
CA LYS A 132 10.49 4.68 16.94
C LYS A 132 9.48 3.90 16.12
N VAL A 133 8.24 4.37 16.15
CA VAL A 133 7.10 3.77 15.44
C VAL A 133 6.24 4.85 14.81
N VAL A 134 5.44 4.46 13.83
CA VAL A 134 4.33 5.27 13.31
C VAL A 134 3.02 4.69 13.82
N ARG A 135 2.16 5.52 14.38
CA ARG A 135 0.85 5.14 14.91
C ARG A 135 -0.24 5.61 13.98
N LEU A 136 -1.11 4.70 13.58
CA LEU A 136 -2.35 5.00 12.88
C LEU A 136 -3.51 4.78 13.83
N LYS A 137 -4.21 5.86 14.19
CA LYS A 137 -5.48 5.79 14.90
C LYS A 137 -6.62 5.87 13.89
N VAL A 138 -7.52 4.91 13.96
CA VAL A 138 -8.71 4.83 13.12
C VAL A 138 -9.92 5.01 14.02
N ARG A 139 -10.82 5.93 13.70
CA ARG A 139 -12.03 6.19 14.47
C ARG A 139 -13.24 6.36 13.55
N ARG A 140 -14.32 5.68 13.90
CA ARG A 140 -15.60 5.84 13.21
C ARG A 140 -16.40 7.00 13.84
N GLU A 141 -16.79 7.94 13.03
CA GLU A 141 -17.76 9.00 13.37
C GLU A 141 -19.09 8.74 12.64
N VAL A 142 -20.14 9.53 12.95
CA VAL A 142 -21.50 9.30 12.45
C VAL A 142 -21.55 9.17 10.92
N ALA A 143 -20.78 9.96 10.18
CA ALA A 143 -20.83 10.03 8.72
C ALA A 143 -19.47 9.83 8.03
N ARG A 144 -18.40 9.54 8.77
CA ARG A 144 -17.04 9.44 8.22
C ARG A 144 -16.13 8.59 9.06
N TRP A 145 -15.04 8.13 8.43
CA TRP A 145 -13.87 7.60 9.10
C TRP A 145 -12.83 8.73 9.31
N VAL A 146 -12.20 8.73 10.46
CA VAL A 146 -11.10 9.65 10.79
C VAL A 146 -9.84 8.81 10.96
N PHE A 147 -8.80 9.19 10.22
CA PHE A 147 -7.47 8.60 10.27
C PHE A 147 -6.50 9.63 10.82
N GLU A 148 -5.85 9.32 11.93
CA GLU A 148 -4.82 10.14 12.54
C GLU A 148 -3.50 9.38 12.51
N ILE A 149 -2.50 9.96 11.85
CA ILE A 149 -1.17 9.35 11.72
C ILE A 149 -0.19 10.20 12.51
N ARG A 150 0.62 9.54 13.34
CA ARG A 150 1.63 10.17 14.19
C ARG A 150 2.90 9.34 14.18
N ASP A 151 4.03 9.96 13.88
CA ASP A 151 5.39 9.42 14.02
C ASP A 151 6.05 9.89 15.33
N ASP A 152 7.20 9.30 15.65
CA ASP A 152 8.04 9.67 16.82
C ASP A 152 9.23 10.57 16.42
N GLY A 153 9.16 11.18 15.24
CA GLY A 153 10.18 12.12 14.78
C GLY A 153 10.10 13.50 15.45
N PRO A 154 11.06 14.37 15.17
CA PRO A 154 11.13 15.72 15.76
C PRO A 154 10.05 16.67 15.22
N GLY A 155 9.28 16.24 14.22
CA GLY A 155 8.34 17.10 13.51
C GLY A 155 9.04 18.08 12.56
N PHE A 156 8.24 18.89 11.86
CA PHE A 156 8.74 19.93 10.95
C PHE A 156 7.84 21.17 10.99
N ASP A 157 8.41 22.30 10.64
CA ASP A 157 7.64 23.56 10.55
C ASP A 157 6.87 23.61 9.21
N TRP A 158 5.67 23.06 9.20
CA TRP A 158 4.80 22.98 8.03
C TRP A 158 4.47 24.36 7.40
N ARG A 159 4.54 25.45 8.18
CA ARG A 159 4.27 26.79 7.68
C ARG A 159 5.32 27.24 6.68
N LYS A 160 6.57 26.85 6.88
CA LYS A 160 7.67 27.12 5.93
C LYS A 160 7.48 26.36 4.62
N SER A 161 6.91 25.15 4.69
CA SER A 161 6.70 24.30 3.50
C SER A 161 5.56 24.80 2.59
N ILE A 162 4.51 25.41 3.14
CA ILE A 162 3.40 25.97 2.36
C ILE A 162 3.84 27.17 1.50
N HIS A 163 4.83 27.94 1.95
CA HIS A 163 5.34 29.11 1.22
C HIS A 163 6.39 28.76 0.15
N SER A 164 6.77 27.48 0.05
CA SER A 164 7.76 26.97 -0.90
C SER A 164 7.14 26.18 -2.05
N ALA A 165 5.82 26.10 -2.14
CA ALA A 165 5.16 25.56 -3.31
C ALA A 165 5.43 26.54 -4.50
N PRO A 166 5.97 26.06 -5.64
CA PRO A 166 6.08 26.90 -6.82
C PRO A 166 4.65 27.31 -7.21
N ASP A 167 4.45 28.63 -7.42
CA ASP A 167 3.26 29.15 -8.06
C ASP A 167 3.13 28.45 -9.42
N ASP A 168 2.03 27.70 -9.62
CA ASP A 168 1.69 27.12 -10.91
C ASP A 168 1.54 28.25 -11.93
N GLU A 169 2.54 28.39 -12.85
CA GLU A 169 2.38 29.12 -14.10
C GLU A 169 1.72 28.26 -15.18
#